data_5fea8f229575e9fd1d0d2717e7de6ba4
#
_entry.id   5fea8f229575e9fd1d0d2717e7de6ba4
#
_cell.length_a   1.000
_cell.length_b   1.000
_cell.length_c   1.000
_cell.angle_alpha   90.00
_cell.angle_beta   90.00
_cell.angle_gamma   90.00
#
_symmetry.space_group_name_H-M   'P 1'
#
loop_
_entity.id
_entity.type
_entity.pdbx_description
1 polymer ?
#
loop_
_entity_poly.entity_id
_entity_poly.type
_entity_poly.pdbx_seq_one_letter_code
_entity_poly.pdbx_strand_id
1 'polypeptide(L)'
;KLGAELGLFTFSQKVGQGLPLWLPKGAALRERLEQFLRKAQTKAGYEQVVTPHIGQKELYVTSGHYEKYGADSFQPINTPADGEEFLLKPMNCPHHCEIYNASPWSYRDLPIRLAEFGTVYRYEQSGELHGLTRVRGFTQDDAHIFCTPEQLNDEFMGVIDLVLYVFNALGFQDFKTQVSVRDPEKPEKYIGDTALWEKAEQAIIAAAEQKGLDYVVETGEAAFYGPKLDFMVKDALGRSWQLGTIQVDYSLPERFDLSYKGNDNDMHRPVMIHRAPFGSMERFVAILIAVSYTHLRAHETHND
;
A
#
# COMPACT_ATOMS: atom_id res chain seq x y z
N LYS A 1 -4.46 1.98 -23.81
CA LYS A 1 -5.03 2.52 -25.06
C LYS A 1 -6.05 3.61 -24.73
N LEU A 2 -7.16 3.26 -24.07
CA LEU A 2 -8.26 4.19 -23.78
C LEU A 2 -7.85 5.45 -23.02
N GLY A 3 -7.04 5.34 -21.96
CA GLY A 3 -6.61 6.51 -21.17
C GLY A 3 -5.75 7.49 -21.98
N ALA A 4 -4.94 6.99 -22.91
CA ALA A 4 -4.18 7.84 -23.84
C ALA A 4 -5.11 8.52 -24.86
N GLU A 5 -6.11 7.82 -25.39
CA GLU A 5 -7.12 8.39 -26.28
C GLU A 5 -7.97 9.48 -25.59
N LEU A 6 -8.24 9.32 -24.29
CA LEU A 6 -8.92 10.32 -23.46
C LEU A 6 -8.04 11.50 -23.07
N GLY A 7 -6.75 11.47 -23.38
CA GLY A 7 -5.79 12.51 -23.02
C GLY A 7 -5.50 12.61 -21.53
N LEU A 8 -5.47 11.47 -20.82
CA LEU A 8 -5.24 11.43 -19.37
C LEU A 8 -3.75 11.32 -19.03
N PHE A 9 -2.99 10.60 -19.80
CA PHE A 9 -1.55 10.38 -19.59
C PHE A 9 -0.84 10.07 -20.90
N THR A 10 0.49 10.18 -20.86
CA THR A 10 1.36 9.76 -21.95
C THR A 10 2.68 9.19 -21.40
N PHE A 11 3.45 8.56 -22.26
CA PHE A 11 4.82 8.11 -21.97
C PHE A 11 5.80 8.77 -22.95
N SER A 12 7.02 9.03 -22.50
CA SER A 12 8.09 9.56 -23.32
C SER A 12 9.36 8.73 -23.16
N GLN A 13 10.02 8.37 -24.24
CA GLN A 13 11.30 7.68 -24.19
C GLN A 13 12.39 8.53 -23.52
N LYS A 14 12.29 9.87 -23.63
CA LYS A 14 13.25 10.79 -22.99
C LYS A 14 13.09 10.84 -21.47
N VAL A 15 11.86 10.61 -20.96
CA VAL A 15 11.62 10.52 -19.52
C VAL A 15 11.98 9.12 -18.99
N GLY A 16 11.72 8.10 -19.77
CA GLY A 16 12.00 6.70 -19.43
C GLY A 16 10.77 5.80 -19.48
N GLN A 17 11.00 4.52 -19.69
CA GLN A 17 9.96 3.52 -19.71
C GLN A 17 9.33 3.34 -18.33
N GLY A 18 8.02 3.17 -18.28
CA GLY A 18 7.30 2.93 -17.02
C GLY A 18 7.18 4.16 -16.11
N LEU A 19 7.46 5.36 -16.63
CA LEU A 19 7.31 6.63 -15.92
C LEU A 19 6.21 7.47 -16.60
N PRO A 20 4.96 7.37 -16.14
CA PRO A 20 3.83 8.05 -16.76
C PRO A 20 3.89 9.57 -16.55
N LEU A 21 3.55 10.31 -17.61
CA LEU A 21 3.31 11.74 -17.56
C LEU A 21 1.81 11.96 -17.51
N TRP A 22 1.31 12.51 -16.43
CA TRP A 22 -0.08 12.87 -16.27
C TRP A 22 -0.37 14.16 -17.03
N LEU A 23 -1.30 14.10 -17.97
CA LEU A 23 -1.79 15.25 -18.71
C LEU A 23 -2.85 16.03 -17.88
N PRO A 24 -3.21 17.26 -18.23
CA PRO A 24 -4.08 18.08 -17.39
C PRO A 24 -5.39 17.41 -16.95
N LYS A 25 -6.05 16.67 -17.84
CA LYS A 25 -7.28 15.93 -17.51
C LYS A 25 -7.01 14.77 -16.52
N GLY A 26 -5.93 14.04 -16.72
CA GLY A 26 -5.53 12.96 -15.83
C GLY A 26 -5.07 13.47 -14.47
N ALA A 27 -4.33 14.57 -14.43
CA ALA A 27 -3.93 15.22 -13.19
C ALA A 27 -5.15 15.70 -12.39
N ALA A 28 -6.14 16.30 -13.05
CA ALA A 28 -7.39 16.74 -12.41
C ALA A 28 -8.21 15.55 -11.86
N LEU A 29 -8.28 14.43 -12.59
CA LEU A 29 -8.93 13.21 -12.10
C LEU A 29 -8.21 12.66 -10.87
N ARG A 30 -6.90 12.56 -10.93
CA ARG A 30 -6.06 12.10 -9.82
C ARG A 30 -6.23 12.99 -8.59
N GLU A 31 -6.20 14.30 -8.75
CA GLU A 31 -6.39 15.27 -7.66
C GLU A 31 -7.74 15.08 -6.97
N ARG A 32 -8.84 14.88 -7.72
CA ARG A 32 -10.15 14.60 -7.15
C ARG A 32 -10.21 13.32 -6.33
N LEU A 33 -9.56 12.26 -6.80
CA LEU A 33 -9.45 11.00 -6.06
C LEU A 33 -8.63 11.18 -4.77
N GLU A 34 -7.52 11.89 -4.85
CA GLU A 34 -6.69 12.21 -3.68
C GLU A 34 -7.46 13.06 -2.66
N GLN A 35 -8.18 14.10 -3.09
CA GLN A 35 -8.99 14.95 -2.21
C GLN A 35 -10.12 14.15 -1.55
N PHE A 36 -10.79 13.27 -2.29
CA PHE A 36 -11.83 12.40 -1.76
C PHE A 36 -11.29 11.51 -0.63
N LEU A 37 -10.21 10.79 -0.88
CA LEU A 37 -9.63 9.91 0.13
C LEU A 37 -9.03 10.70 1.30
N ARG A 38 -8.35 11.81 1.02
CA ARG A 38 -7.80 12.70 2.06
C ARG A 38 -8.87 13.16 3.04
N LYS A 39 -10.04 13.55 2.52
CA LYS A 39 -11.19 13.94 3.36
C LYS A 39 -11.71 12.78 4.20
N ALA A 40 -11.84 11.58 3.60
CA ALA A 40 -12.32 10.40 4.29
C ALA A 40 -11.36 9.97 5.41
N GLN A 41 -10.07 9.89 5.13
CA GLN A 41 -9.07 9.47 6.12
C GLN A 41 -8.83 10.50 7.23
N THR A 42 -8.90 11.81 6.93
CA THR A 42 -8.84 12.84 7.97
C THR A 42 -9.99 12.69 8.95
N LYS A 43 -11.21 12.43 8.45
CA LYS A 43 -12.37 12.14 9.29
C LYS A 43 -12.19 10.88 10.14
N ALA A 44 -11.45 9.91 9.65
CA ALA A 44 -11.10 8.68 10.37
C ALA A 44 -9.89 8.85 11.32
N GLY A 45 -9.37 10.06 11.50
CA GLY A 45 -8.29 10.37 12.45
C GLY A 45 -6.88 10.13 11.92
N TYR A 46 -6.69 10.08 10.60
CA TYR A 46 -5.34 10.01 10.01
C TYR A 46 -4.72 11.40 9.90
N GLU A 47 -3.44 11.48 10.21
CA GLU A 47 -2.62 12.68 10.04
C GLU A 47 -1.81 12.59 8.74
N GLN A 48 -1.84 13.68 7.96
CA GLN A 48 -1.13 13.75 6.68
C GLN A 48 0.34 14.02 6.91
N VAL A 49 1.20 13.21 6.30
CA VAL A 49 2.66 13.41 6.25
C VAL A 49 3.13 13.48 4.80
N VAL A 50 4.35 13.96 4.61
CA VAL A 50 5.05 14.02 3.32
C VAL A 50 6.49 13.58 3.55
N THR A 51 6.95 12.62 2.78
CA THR A 51 8.30 12.07 2.89
C THR A 51 9.08 12.25 1.59
N PRO A 52 10.42 12.38 1.64
CA PRO A 52 11.25 12.53 0.45
C PRO A 52 11.22 11.28 -0.43
N HIS A 53 11.56 11.45 -1.73
CA HIS A 53 11.61 10.36 -2.71
C HIS A 53 12.84 9.48 -2.58
N ILE A 54 13.85 9.95 -1.88
CA ILE A 54 15.12 9.25 -1.64
C ILE A 54 15.38 9.14 -0.14
N GLY A 55 16.16 8.14 0.24
CA GLY A 55 16.68 7.98 1.60
C GLY A 55 18.03 7.30 1.54
N GLN A 56 18.80 7.39 2.63
CA GLN A 56 20.06 6.66 2.73
C GLN A 56 19.82 5.16 2.58
N LYS A 57 20.70 4.46 1.90
CA LYS A 57 20.63 3.01 1.64
C LYS A 57 20.39 2.22 2.93
N GLU A 58 21.04 2.63 4.04
CA GLU A 58 20.94 1.97 5.33
C GLU A 58 19.50 1.91 5.87
N LEU A 59 18.67 2.89 5.58
CA LEU A 59 17.25 2.88 5.93
C LEU A 59 16.53 1.66 5.35
N TYR A 60 16.86 1.29 4.10
CA TYR A 60 16.23 0.17 3.39
C TYR A 60 16.91 -1.16 3.68
N VAL A 61 18.16 -1.15 4.12
CA VAL A 61 18.84 -2.31 4.72
C VAL A 61 18.18 -2.66 6.04
N THR A 62 17.99 -1.69 6.92
CA THR A 62 17.30 -1.86 8.21
C THR A 62 15.91 -2.46 8.04
N SER A 63 15.14 -1.94 7.10
CA SER A 63 13.78 -2.44 6.84
C SER A 63 13.74 -3.81 6.13
N GLY A 64 14.85 -4.27 5.57
CA GLY A 64 14.93 -5.50 4.77
C GLY A 64 14.52 -5.34 3.30
N HIS A 65 14.05 -4.16 2.89
CA HIS A 65 13.62 -3.93 1.51
C HIS A 65 14.78 -4.03 0.51
N TYR A 66 15.96 -3.52 0.86
CA TYR A 66 17.12 -3.55 -0.02
C TYR A 66 17.52 -4.98 -0.40
N GLU A 67 17.52 -5.87 0.56
CA GLU A 67 17.88 -7.28 0.37
C GLU A 67 16.78 -8.06 -0.38
N LYS A 68 15.52 -7.84 -0.03
CA LYS A 68 14.38 -8.59 -0.58
C LYS A 68 13.95 -8.12 -1.97
N TYR A 69 14.03 -6.83 -2.28
CA TYR A 69 13.70 -6.31 -3.60
C TYR A 69 14.87 -6.41 -4.61
N GLY A 70 16.12 -6.45 -4.15
CA GLY A 70 17.31 -6.76 -4.96
C GLY A 70 17.28 -6.17 -6.38
N ALA A 71 17.03 -7.04 -7.37
CA ALA A 71 17.00 -6.68 -8.78
C ALA A 71 15.84 -5.75 -9.17
N ASP A 72 14.77 -5.70 -8.38
CA ASP A 72 13.60 -4.83 -8.62
C ASP A 72 13.76 -3.45 -7.97
N SER A 73 14.92 -3.13 -7.43
CA SER A 73 15.28 -1.79 -6.96
C SER A 73 16.12 -1.05 -8.00
N PHE A 74 15.92 0.26 -8.08
CA PHE A 74 16.91 1.10 -8.77
C PHE A 74 18.25 0.98 -8.05
N GLN A 75 19.35 1.04 -8.80
CA GLN A 75 20.70 0.97 -8.23
C GLN A 75 20.96 2.17 -7.30
N PRO A 76 21.82 2.00 -6.28
CA PRO A 76 22.17 3.09 -5.39
C PRO A 76 22.71 4.30 -6.14
N ILE A 77 22.29 5.47 -5.68
CA ILE A 77 22.76 6.77 -6.16
C ILE A 77 23.97 7.15 -5.31
N ASN A 78 25.13 7.25 -5.94
CA ASN A 78 26.35 7.74 -5.30
C ASN A 78 26.32 9.27 -5.20
N THR A 79 26.86 9.80 -4.12
CA THR A 79 27.05 11.22 -3.91
C THR A 79 28.53 11.62 -4.03
N PRO A 80 28.88 12.91 -4.03
CA PRO A 80 30.27 13.33 -3.95
C PRO A 80 31.01 12.94 -2.66
N ALA A 81 30.29 12.54 -1.62
CA ALA A 81 30.87 12.06 -0.37
C ALA A 81 31.18 10.57 -0.48
N ASP A 82 32.41 10.18 -0.18
CA ASP A 82 32.84 8.79 -0.25
C ASP A 82 32.04 7.90 0.72
N GLY A 83 31.49 6.81 0.19
CA GLY A 83 30.73 5.82 0.96
C GLY A 83 29.29 6.20 1.27
N GLU A 84 28.82 7.36 0.79
CA GLU A 84 27.43 7.77 0.95
C GLU A 84 26.60 7.31 -0.26
N GLU A 85 25.58 6.50 0.00
CA GLU A 85 24.68 5.96 -1.02
C GLU A 85 23.21 6.23 -0.64
N PHE A 86 22.44 6.70 -1.63
CA PHE A 86 20.99 6.88 -1.51
C PHE A 86 20.25 5.92 -2.44
N LEU A 87 18.99 5.60 -2.08
CA LEU A 87 18.07 4.86 -2.94
C LEU A 87 16.82 5.68 -3.22
N LEU A 88 16.27 5.52 -4.42
CA LEU A 88 14.87 5.84 -4.66
C LEU A 88 14.02 4.88 -3.81
N LYS A 89 13.12 5.41 -3.00
CA LYS A 89 12.32 4.60 -2.08
C LYS A 89 11.43 3.60 -2.82
N PRO A 90 11.55 2.30 -2.54
CA PRO A 90 10.67 1.29 -3.10
C PRO A 90 9.35 1.16 -2.32
N MET A 91 9.31 1.70 -1.09
CA MET A 91 8.19 1.68 -0.16
C MET A 91 8.23 2.94 0.73
N ASN A 92 7.07 3.33 1.29
CA ASN A 92 6.96 4.49 2.19
C ASN A 92 7.16 4.12 3.67
N CYS A 93 6.95 2.86 4.05
CA CYS A 93 6.93 2.40 5.44
C CYS A 93 8.21 2.72 6.23
N PRO A 94 9.45 2.62 5.69
CA PRO A 94 10.64 2.98 6.45
C PRO A 94 10.65 4.44 6.90
N HIS A 95 10.18 5.35 6.05
CA HIS A 95 10.09 6.77 6.36
C HIS A 95 9.05 7.06 7.47
N HIS A 96 7.92 6.34 7.46
CA HIS A 96 6.91 6.48 8.51
C HIS A 96 7.40 5.94 9.86
N CYS A 97 8.22 4.89 9.85
CA CYS A 97 8.91 4.42 11.08
C CYS A 97 9.83 5.49 11.66
N GLU A 98 10.57 6.21 10.81
CA GLU A 98 11.42 7.31 11.25
C GLU A 98 10.61 8.51 11.80
N ILE A 99 9.45 8.80 11.20
CA ILE A 99 8.52 9.82 11.76
C ILE A 99 8.02 9.39 13.14
N TYR A 100 7.66 8.12 13.30
CA TYR A 100 7.26 7.59 14.62
C TYR A 100 8.40 7.75 15.64
N ASN A 101 9.62 7.40 15.27
CA ASN A 101 10.80 7.50 16.13
C ASN A 101 11.23 8.95 16.48
N ALA A 102 10.71 9.94 15.77
CA ALA A 102 11.04 11.35 16.02
C ALA A 102 10.49 11.89 17.34
N SER A 103 9.57 11.16 18.00
CA SER A 103 8.95 11.58 19.26
C SER A 103 8.77 10.39 20.21
N PRO A 104 8.83 10.61 21.54
CA PRO A 104 8.45 9.58 22.50
C PRO A 104 6.93 9.45 22.56
N TRP A 105 6.45 8.21 22.68
CA TRP A 105 5.03 7.90 22.76
C TRP A 105 4.67 7.14 24.04
N SER A 106 3.45 7.33 24.50
CA SER A 106 2.84 6.53 25.55
C SER A 106 1.60 5.77 25.02
N TYR A 107 1.14 4.78 25.76
CA TYR A 107 -0.09 4.05 25.42
C TYR A 107 -1.32 4.95 25.23
N ARG A 108 -1.30 6.17 25.82
CA ARG A 108 -2.40 7.15 25.70
C ARG A 108 -2.40 7.87 24.36
N ASP A 109 -1.24 7.92 23.70
CA ASP A 109 -1.07 8.60 22.41
C ASP A 109 -1.43 7.67 21.24
N LEU A 110 -1.38 6.35 21.45
CA LEU A 110 -1.71 5.37 20.43
C LEU A 110 -3.23 5.17 20.33
N PRO A 111 -3.75 4.89 19.13
CA PRO A 111 -3.02 4.65 17.89
C PRO A 111 -2.56 5.93 17.19
N ILE A 112 -1.38 5.86 16.56
CA ILE A 112 -0.87 6.90 15.65
C ILE A 112 -1.15 6.45 14.23
N ARG A 113 -1.79 7.29 13.42
CA ARG A 113 -2.18 6.99 12.04
C ARG A 113 -1.58 8.01 11.10
N LEU A 114 -0.53 7.63 10.37
CA LEU A 114 0.17 8.47 9.41
C LEU A 114 -0.23 8.10 7.99
N ALA A 115 -0.62 9.07 7.18
CA ALA A 115 -1.05 8.85 5.80
C ALA A 115 -0.35 9.79 4.82
N GLU A 116 -0.01 9.29 3.64
CA GLU A 116 0.48 10.11 2.54
C GLU A 116 0.07 9.53 1.18
N PHE A 117 0.03 10.39 0.17
CA PHE A 117 0.11 9.96 -1.22
C PHE A 117 1.58 9.91 -1.61
N GLY A 118 2.22 8.77 -1.30
CA GLY A 118 3.66 8.58 -1.41
C GLY A 118 4.05 7.95 -2.73
N THR A 119 4.91 8.64 -3.50
CA THR A 119 5.45 8.08 -4.74
C THR A 119 6.62 7.16 -4.43
N VAL A 120 6.55 5.94 -4.95
CA VAL A 120 7.59 4.91 -4.82
C VAL A 120 8.10 4.49 -6.19
N TYR A 121 9.29 3.88 -6.20
CA TYR A 121 10.01 3.56 -7.42
C TYR A 121 10.51 2.12 -7.37
N ARG A 122 10.18 1.35 -8.42
CA ARG A 122 10.64 -0.05 -8.56
C ARG A 122 11.14 -0.27 -9.98
N TYR A 123 12.29 -0.92 -10.10
CA TYR A 123 12.86 -1.23 -11.40
C TYR A 123 12.20 -2.49 -11.96
N GLU A 124 10.96 -2.35 -12.41
CA GLU A 124 10.26 -3.41 -13.12
C GLU A 124 10.99 -3.68 -14.45
N GLN A 125 11.14 -4.96 -14.80
CA GLN A 125 11.76 -5.32 -16.07
C GLN A 125 10.91 -4.82 -17.25
N SER A 126 11.57 -4.43 -18.35
CA SER A 126 10.85 -3.79 -19.48
C SER A 126 9.75 -4.66 -20.09
N GLY A 127 9.90 -5.98 -20.05
CA GLY A 127 8.88 -6.92 -20.52
C GLY A 127 7.64 -7.04 -19.61
N GLU A 128 7.71 -6.54 -18.40
CA GLU A 128 6.61 -6.58 -17.42
C GLU A 128 5.79 -5.29 -17.43
N LEU A 129 6.30 -4.20 -18.01
CA LEU A 129 5.62 -2.92 -18.04
C LEU A 129 4.34 -3.00 -18.88
N HIS A 130 3.23 -2.49 -18.32
CA HIS A 130 1.93 -2.56 -18.97
C HIS A 130 1.05 -1.34 -18.68
N GLY A 131 1.05 -0.36 -19.57
CA GLY A 131 0.25 0.86 -19.45
C GLY A 131 0.44 1.53 -18.07
N LEU A 132 -0.66 1.87 -17.41
CA LEU A 132 -0.66 2.35 -16.01
C LEU A 132 -0.74 1.23 -14.98
N THR A 133 -0.98 -0.02 -15.37
CA THR A 133 -1.17 -1.12 -14.42
C THR A 133 0.13 -1.66 -13.84
N ARG A 134 1.24 -1.53 -14.58
CA ARG A 134 2.59 -1.87 -14.10
C ARG A 134 3.60 -0.86 -14.61
N VAL A 135 4.09 -0.03 -13.71
CA VAL A 135 4.95 1.13 -13.96
C VAL A 135 6.14 1.14 -12.99
N ARG A 136 7.17 1.93 -13.30
CA ARG A 136 8.37 2.06 -12.48
C ARG A 136 8.29 3.15 -11.41
N GLY A 137 7.41 4.12 -11.60
CA GLY A 137 7.11 5.17 -10.61
C GLY A 137 5.60 5.26 -10.43
N PHE A 138 5.11 5.07 -9.22
CA PHE A 138 3.70 5.12 -8.92
C PHE A 138 3.44 5.69 -7.52
N THR A 139 2.25 6.22 -7.33
CA THR A 139 1.85 6.84 -6.08
C THR A 139 0.86 5.94 -5.34
N GLN A 140 1.19 5.58 -4.11
CA GLN A 140 0.33 4.84 -3.21
C GLN A 140 -0.42 5.81 -2.28
N ASP A 141 -1.68 5.51 -2.01
CA ASP A 141 -2.48 6.09 -0.95
C ASP A 141 -2.16 5.38 0.38
N ASP A 142 -0.91 5.51 0.77
CA ASP A 142 -0.27 4.72 1.79
C ASP A 142 -0.51 5.30 3.18
N ALA A 143 -0.79 4.43 4.14
CA ALA A 143 -0.82 4.82 5.55
C ALA A 143 -0.32 3.69 6.44
N HIS A 144 0.23 4.10 7.57
CA HIS A 144 0.73 3.20 8.60
C HIS A 144 0.09 3.58 9.94
N ILE A 145 -0.46 2.57 10.59
CA ILE A 145 -1.03 2.70 11.92
C ILE A 145 -0.07 2.01 12.88
N PHE A 146 0.29 2.73 13.93
CA PHE A 146 1.08 2.21 15.04
C PHE A 146 0.14 2.10 16.24
N CYS A 147 -0.12 0.89 16.70
CA CYS A 147 -1.10 0.66 17.75
C CYS A 147 -0.59 -0.32 18.81
N THR A 148 -1.26 -0.37 19.95
CA THR A 148 -1.00 -1.41 20.94
C THR A 148 -1.56 -2.74 20.44
N PRO A 149 -1.07 -3.90 20.93
CA PRO A 149 -1.65 -5.21 20.59
C PRO A 149 -3.15 -5.31 20.87
N GLU A 150 -3.64 -4.64 21.91
CA GLU A 150 -5.06 -4.63 22.29
C GLU A 150 -5.91 -3.83 21.30
N GLN A 151 -5.33 -2.79 20.67
CA GLN A 151 -6.02 -1.94 19.69
C GLN A 151 -6.05 -2.57 18.29
N LEU A 152 -5.24 -3.60 18.03
CA LEU A 152 -5.04 -4.16 16.69
C LEU A 152 -6.34 -4.53 15.98
N ASN A 153 -7.23 -5.26 16.67
CA ASN A 153 -8.49 -5.70 16.06
C ASN A 153 -9.35 -4.51 15.65
N ASP A 154 -9.54 -3.53 16.53
CA ASP A 154 -10.39 -2.37 16.27
C ASP A 154 -9.83 -1.50 15.14
N GLU A 155 -8.51 -1.30 15.12
CA GLU A 155 -7.85 -0.55 14.06
C GLU A 155 -7.94 -1.28 12.71
N PHE A 156 -7.74 -2.58 12.69
CA PHE A 156 -7.87 -3.39 11.47
C PHE A 156 -9.31 -3.35 10.93
N MET A 157 -10.29 -3.47 11.79
CA MET A 157 -11.71 -3.35 11.43
C MET A 157 -12.06 -1.97 10.89
N GLY A 158 -11.52 -0.90 11.49
CA GLY A 158 -11.67 0.47 11.00
C GLY A 158 -11.07 0.68 9.62
N VAL A 159 -9.94 0.02 9.32
CA VAL A 159 -9.34 0.05 7.97
C VAL A 159 -10.21 -0.67 6.95
N ILE A 160 -10.78 -1.83 7.29
CA ILE A 160 -11.75 -2.53 6.42
C ILE A 160 -12.92 -1.59 6.10
N ASP A 161 -13.48 -0.92 7.10
CA ASP A 161 -14.59 0.04 6.91
C ASP A 161 -14.22 1.17 5.97
N LEU A 162 -13.00 1.72 6.09
CA LEU A 162 -12.50 2.76 5.17
C LEU A 162 -12.39 2.25 3.72
N VAL A 163 -11.85 1.05 3.52
CA VAL A 163 -11.75 0.44 2.18
C VAL A 163 -13.12 0.21 1.57
N LEU A 164 -14.05 -0.35 2.35
CA LEU A 164 -15.44 -0.58 1.90
C LEU A 164 -16.16 0.73 1.58
N TYR A 165 -15.95 1.78 2.38
CA TYR A 165 -16.47 3.11 2.10
C TYR A 165 -15.97 3.66 0.76
N VAL A 166 -14.66 3.56 0.51
CA VAL A 166 -14.03 3.99 -0.75
C VAL A 166 -14.60 3.22 -1.94
N PHE A 167 -14.67 1.91 -1.85
CA PHE A 167 -15.18 1.06 -2.93
C PHE A 167 -16.64 1.33 -3.23
N ASN A 168 -17.48 1.44 -2.21
CA ASN A 168 -18.89 1.76 -2.37
C ASN A 168 -19.10 3.14 -3.02
N ALA A 169 -18.35 4.17 -2.60
CA ALA A 169 -18.44 5.51 -3.15
C ALA A 169 -18.05 5.59 -4.64
N LEU A 170 -17.19 4.68 -5.10
CA LEU A 170 -16.70 4.62 -6.48
C LEU A 170 -17.38 3.53 -7.33
N GLY A 171 -18.40 2.87 -6.77
CA GLY A 171 -19.21 1.89 -7.49
C GLY A 171 -18.59 0.50 -7.65
N PHE A 172 -17.52 0.19 -6.90
CA PHE A 172 -16.93 -1.15 -6.86
C PHE A 172 -17.71 -2.02 -5.87
N GLN A 173 -18.75 -2.68 -6.32
CA GLN A 173 -19.61 -3.53 -5.49
C GLN A 173 -19.29 -5.03 -5.65
N ASP A 174 -18.71 -5.41 -6.79
CA ASP A 174 -18.34 -6.79 -7.10
C ASP A 174 -16.82 -6.99 -6.88
N PHE A 175 -16.46 -7.35 -5.67
CA PHE A 175 -15.10 -7.69 -5.29
C PHE A 175 -15.07 -8.96 -4.45
N LYS A 176 -13.93 -9.63 -4.47
CA LYS A 176 -13.59 -10.72 -3.56
C LYS A 176 -12.42 -10.32 -2.68
N THR A 177 -12.35 -10.91 -1.51
CA THR A 177 -11.21 -10.72 -0.61
C THR A 177 -10.31 -11.95 -0.61
N GLN A 178 -9.02 -11.71 -0.47
CA GLN A 178 -7.99 -12.74 -0.42
C GLN A 178 -7.13 -12.52 0.83
N VAL A 179 -7.12 -13.52 1.71
CA VAL A 179 -6.18 -13.57 2.84
C VAL A 179 -4.92 -14.24 2.35
N SER A 180 -3.86 -13.46 2.21
CA SER A 180 -2.56 -13.94 1.74
C SER A 180 -1.66 -14.28 2.92
N VAL A 181 -1.35 -15.56 3.08
CA VAL A 181 -0.53 -16.09 4.17
C VAL A 181 0.84 -16.52 3.67
N ARG A 182 1.79 -16.72 4.59
CA ARG A 182 3.13 -17.24 4.25
C ARG A 182 3.07 -18.65 3.67
N ASP A 183 4.12 -19.00 2.93
CA ASP A 183 4.38 -20.37 2.48
C ASP A 183 5.26 -21.08 3.53
N PRO A 184 4.73 -22.04 4.29
CA PRO A 184 5.50 -22.74 5.32
C PRO A 184 6.64 -23.58 4.75
N GLU A 185 6.60 -23.92 3.46
CA GLU A 185 7.66 -24.67 2.78
C GLU A 185 8.83 -23.77 2.32
N LYS A 186 8.65 -22.44 2.37
CA LYS A 186 9.66 -21.46 1.94
C LYS A 186 9.88 -20.38 3.01
N PRO A 187 10.28 -20.76 4.24
CA PRO A 187 10.41 -19.80 5.34
C PRO A 187 11.46 -18.71 5.08
N GLU A 188 12.44 -18.98 4.23
CA GLU A 188 13.49 -18.00 3.85
C GLU A 188 12.97 -16.76 3.11
N LYS A 189 11.74 -16.82 2.57
CA LYS A 189 11.10 -15.67 1.93
C LYS A 189 10.61 -14.62 2.92
N TYR A 190 10.45 -14.98 4.18
CA TYR A 190 9.80 -14.16 5.19
C TYR A 190 10.75 -13.78 6.30
N ILE A 191 10.51 -12.64 6.92
CA ILE A 191 11.24 -12.14 8.08
C ILE A 191 10.35 -12.19 9.32
N GLY A 192 10.97 -12.25 10.49
CA GLY A 192 10.28 -12.22 11.78
C GLY A 192 10.02 -13.59 12.38
N ASP A 193 9.48 -13.59 13.58
CA ASP A 193 9.21 -14.77 14.38
C ASP A 193 7.96 -15.53 13.92
N THR A 194 8.04 -16.86 13.92
CA THR A 194 6.95 -17.74 13.46
C THR A 194 5.66 -17.57 14.27
N ALA A 195 5.77 -17.41 15.60
CA ALA A 195 4.59 -17.25 16.44
C ALA A 195 3.88 -15.91 16.21
N LEU A 196 4.65 -14.86 15.92
CA LEU A 196 4.08 -13.55 15.54
C LEU A 196 3.37 -13.63 14.18
N TRP A 197 3.91 -14.41 13.24
CA TRP A 197 3.26 -14.66 11.96
C TRP A 197 1.92 -15.39 12.13
N GLU A 198 1.87 -16.44 12.92
CA GLU A 198 0.64 -17.18 13.21
C GLU A 198 -0.41 -16.28 13.84
N LYS A 199 0.00 -15.44 14.79
CA LYS A 199 -0.88 -14.46 15.43
C LYS A 199 -1.43 -13.44 14.42
N ALA A 200 -0.60 -12.94 13.52
CA ALA A 200 -1.01 -11.99 12.50
C ALA A 200 -1.97 -12.61 11.48
N GLU A 201 -1.68 -13.83 11.01
CA GLU A 201 -2.54 -14.56 10.07
C GLU A 201 -3.93 -14.84 10.68
N GLN A 202 -3.97 -15.29 11.94
CA GLN A 202 -5.23 -15.51 12.66
C GLN A 202 -6.02 -14.21 12.85
N ALA A 203 -5.35 -13.10 13.17
CA ALA A 203 -6.00 -11.80 13.34
C ALA A 203 -6.70 -11.31 12.06
N ILE A 204 -6.06 -11.49 10.90
CA ILE A 204 -6.64 -11.12 9.60
C ILE A 204 -7.85 -11.99 9.27
N ILE A 205 -7.75 -13.30 9.45
CA ILE A 205 -8.83 -14.25 9.20
C ILE A 205 -10.04 -13.90 10.10
N ALA A 206 -9.80 -13.73 11.40
CA ALA A 206 -10.86 -13.37 12.35
C ALA A 206 -11.56 -12.04 11.97
N ALA A 207 -10.81 -11.03 11.53
CA ALA A 207 -11.38 -9.76 11.09
C ALA A 207 -12.22 -9.92 9.80
N ALA A 208 -11.77 -10.71 8.84
CA ALA A 208 -12.52 -11.02 7.62
C ALA A 208 -13.86 -11.72 7.95
N GLU A 209 -13.83 -12.70 8.84
CA GLU A 209 -15.03 -13.40 9.32
C GLU A 209 -15.99 -12.47 10.07
N GLN A 210 -15.47 -11.65 10.99
CA GLN A 210 -16.26 -10.69 11.76
C GLN A 210 -16.95 -9.66 10.87
N LYS A 211 -16.33 -9.28 9.76
CA LYS A 211 -16.91 -8.37 8.75
C LYS A 211 -17.81 -9.08 7.73
N GLY A 212 -17.94 -10.41 7.80
CA GLY A 212 -18.73 -11.19 6.85
C GLY A 212 -18.22 -11.08 5.41
N LEU A 213 -16.92 -10.95 5.23
CA LEU A 213 -16.31 -10.88 3.90
C LEU A 213 -16.28 -12.27 3.25
N ASP A 214 -16.60 -12.34 1.97
CA ASP A 214 -16.36 -13.53 1.14
C ASP A 214 -14.86 -13.59 0.81
N TYR A 215 -14.11 -14.48 1.48
CA TYR A 215 -12.67 -14.55 1.33
C TYR A 215 -12.16 -15.95 0.98
N VAL A 216 -11.03 -15.97 0.33
CA VAL A 216 -10.21 -17.16 0.10
C VAL A 216 -8.86 -16.99 0.78
N VAL A 217 -8.24 -18.11 1.18
CA VAL A 217 -6.87 -18.10 1.74
C VAL A 217 -5.90 -18.56 0.66
N GLU A 218 -4.91 -17.73 0.37
CA GLU A 218 -3.86 -18.02 -0.61
C GLU A 218 -2.49 -18.11 0.09
N THR A 219 -1.88 -19.27 -0.06
CA THR A 219 -0.58 -19.55 0.53
C THR A 219 0.55 -19.06 -0.37
N GLY A 220 1.55 -18.40 0.22
CA GLY A 220 2.73 -17.92 -0.50
C GLY A 220 2.61 -16.52 -1.08
N GLU A 221 1.44 -15.87 -0.95
CA GLU A 221 1.16 -14.54 -1.49
C GLU A 221 1.32 -13.41 -0.45
N ALA A 222 1.72 -13.74 0.79
CA ALA A 222 2.00 -12.74 1.82
C ALA A 222 3.19 -11.85 1.45
N ALA A 223 3.22 -10.62 1.98
CA ALA A 223 4.42 -9.80 1.95
C ALA A 223 5.53 -10.47 2.79
N PHE A 224 6.79 -10.13 2.51
CA PHE A 224 7.91 -10.75 3.23
C PHE A 224 7.92 -10.42 4.74
N TYR A 225 7.24 -9.37 5.17
CA TYR A 225 7.18 -8.89 6.55
C TYR A 225 5.83 -9.17 7.26
N GLY A 226 4.80 -9.61 6.55
CA GLY A 226 3.51 -9.88 7.17
C GLY A 226 2.43 -10.38 6.20
N PRO A 227 1.37 -11.00 6.75
CA PRO A 227 0.21 -11.41 5.98
C PRO A 227 -0.63 -10.20 5.56
N LYS A 228 -1.50 -10.38 4.58
CA LYS A 228 -2.31 -9.30 4.04
C LYS A 228 -3.73 -9.74 3.69
N LEU A 229 -4.65 -8.79 3.73
CA LEU A 229 -5.98 -8.88 3.20
C LEU A 229 -6.04 -8.03 1.93
N ASP A 230 -6.20 -8.68 0.79
CA ASP A 230 -6.27 -8.05 -0.52
C ASP A 230 -7.71 -7.98 -1.01
N PHE A 231 -8.06 -6.86 -1.65
CA PHE A 231 -9.36 -6.67 -2.29
C PHE A 231 -9.19 -6.81 -3.79
N MET A 232 -9.78 -7.88 -4.33
CA MET A 232 -9.69 -8.27 -5.74
C MET A 232 -10.95 -7.83 -6.47
N VAL A 233 -10.82 -6.93 -7.43
CA VAL A 233 -11.93 -6.48 -8.29
C VAL A 233 -11.80 -7.06 -9.68
N LYS A 234 -12.93 -7.31 -10.35
CA LYS A 234 -12.96 -7.75 -11.74
C LYS A 234 -13.20 -6.57 -12.66
N ASP A 235 -12.42 -6.51 -13.74
CA ASP A 235 -12.71 -5.60 -14.83
C ASP A 235 -13.85 -6.15 -15.72
N ALA A 236 -14.28 -5.35 -16.67
CA ALA A 236 -15.34 -5.71 -17.61
C ALA A 236 -15.02 -6.93 -18.50
N LEU A 237 -13.76 -7.33 -18.58
CA LEU A 237 -13.31 -8.53 -19.30
C LEU A 237 -13.19 -9.75 -18.36
N GLY A 238 -13.60 -9.62 -17.10
CA GLY A 238 -13.54 -10.65 -16.06
C GLY A 238 -12.14 -10.89 -15.49
N ARG A 239 -11.16 -10.05 -15.81
CA ARG A 239 -9.82 -10.16 -15.24
C ARG A 239 -9.80 -9.62 -13.81
N SER A 240 -9.15 -10.35 -12.92
CA SER A 240 -9.02 -9.98 -11.52
C SER A 240 -7.82 -9.03 -11.31
N TRP A 241 -8.04 -7.97 -10.55
CA TRP A 241 -7.02 -6.97 -10.21
C TRP A 241 -7.01 -6.73 -8.71
N GLN A 242 -5.82 -6.80 -8.11
CA GLN A 242 -5.64 -6.37 -6.73
C GLN A 242 -5.67 -4.83 -6.70
N LEU A 243 -6.58 -4.28 -5.91
CA LEU A 243 -6.65 -2.84 -5.62
C LEU A 243 -6.23 -2.57 -4.18
N GLY A 244 -7.17 -2.60 -3.24
CA GLY A 244 -6.89 -2.34 -1.84
C GLY A 244 -6.12 -3.47 -1.17
N THR A 245 -5.29 -3.11 -0.19
CA THR A 245 -4.57 -4.05 0.66
C THR A 245 -4.47 -3.53 2.09
N ILE A 246 -4.52 -4.46 3.04
CA ILE A 246 -4.30 -4.21 4.47
C ILE A 246 -3.35 -5.29 4.97
N GLN A 247 -2.30 -4.89 5.70
CA GLN A 247 -1.26 -5.80 6.18
C GLN A 247 -1.03 -5.59 7.66
N VAL A 248 -0.81 -6.69 8.40
CA VAL A 248 -0.35 -6.66 9.79
C VAL A 248 1.14 -6.94 9.82
N ASP A 249 1.89 -6.14 10.55
CA ASP A 249 3.34 -6.19 10.59
C ASP A 249 3.85 -6.09 12.03
N TYR A 250 4.48 -7.15 12.49
CA TYR A 250 5.22 -7.22 13.75
C TYR A 250 6.75 -7.06 13.56
N SER A 251 7.23 -7.11 12.32
CA SER A 251 8.66 -7.17 12.02
C SER A 251 9.31 -5.80 11.91
N LEU A 252 8.71 -4.85 11.19
CA LEU A 252 9.25 -3.50 11.06
C LEU A 252 9.33 -2.76 12.40
N PRO A 253 8.34 -2.85 13.31
CA PRO A 253 8.49 -2.28 14.64
C PRO A 253 9.72 -2.77 15.40
N GLU A 254 10.06 -4.04 15.28
CA GLU A 254 11.26 -4.60 15.88
C GLU A 254 12.53 -4.11 15.19
N ARG A 255 12.58 -4.12 13.87
CA ARG A 255 13.74 -3.70 13.09
C ARG A 255 14.11 -2.23 13.27
N PHE A 256 13.11 -1.37 13.43
CA PHE A 256 13.29 0.06 13.70
C PHE A 256 13.32 0.41 15.19
N ASP A 257 13.28 -0.58 16.05
CA ASP A 257 13.25 -0.41 17.52
C ASP A 257 12.18 0.58 17.96
N LEU A 258 10.98 0.46 17.39
CA LEU A 258 9.84 1.29 17.77
C LEU A 258 9.37 0.91 19.17
N SER A 259 9.00 1.91 19.97
CA SER A 259 8.50 1.67 21.32
C SER A 259 7.49 2.71 21.76
N TYR A 260 6.70 2.35 22.75
CA TYR A 260 5.86 3.25 23.55
C TYR A 260 5.91 2.88 25.02
N LYS A 261 5.66 3.84 25.88
CA LYS A 261 5.59 3.62 27.32
C LYS A 261 4.19 3.10 27.68
N GLY A 262 4.12 1.91 28.30
CA GLY A 262 2.89 1.30 28.78
C GLY A 262 2.36 1.93 30.06
N ASN A 263 1.17 1.50 30.50
CA ASN A 263 0.56 1.88 31.77
C ASN A 263 1.28 1.28 32.99
N ASP A 264 2.09 0.26 32.77
CA ASP A 264 2.99 -0.40 33.73
C ASP A 264 4.32 0.33 33.91
N ASN A 265 4.54 1.45 33.22
CA ASN A 265 5.79 2.19 33.15
C ASN A 265 6.93 1.52 32.36
N ASP A 266 6.71 0.37 31.77
CA ASP A 266 7.68 -0.31 30.92
C ASP A 266 7.54 0.09 29.44
N MET A 267 8.62 -0.15 28.66
CA MET A 267 8.61 0.08 27.22
C MET A 267 8.07 -1.15 26.50
N HIS A 268 7.17 -0.91 25.56
CA HIS A 268 6.50 -1.93 24.78
C HIS A 268 6.68 -1.69 23.28
N ARG A 269 6.54 -2.76 22.48
CA ARG A 269 6.61 -2.73 21.03
C ARG A 269 5.21 -2.51 20.43
N PRO A 270 5.00 -1.48 19.60
CA PRO A 270 3.74 -1.35 18.87
C PRO A 270 3.62 -2.39 17.76
N VAL A 271 2.39 -2.60 17.30
CA VAL A 271 2.08 -3.34 16.08
C VAL A 271 1.82 -2.34 14.97
N MET A 272 2.27 -2.65 13.74
CA MET A 272 1.97 -1.84 12.57
C MET A 272 0.85 -2.45 11.73
N ILE A 273 0.01 -1.58 11.18
CA ILE A 273 -0.90 -1.91 10.09
C ILE A 273 -0.51 -1.04 8.89
N HIS A 274 -0.33 -1.67 7.73
CA HIS A 274 -0.15 -1.00 6.45
C HIS A 274 -1.46 -1.04 5.68
N ARG A 275 -1.88 0.06 5.08
CA ARG A 275 -3.09 0.06 4.25
C ARG A 275 -2.98 0.99 3.05
N ALA A 276 -3.56 0.58 1.95
CA ALA A 276 -3.72 1.38 0.74
C ALA A 276 -5.06 1.00 0.07
N PRO A 277 -6.15 1.78 0.25
CA PRO A 277 -7.46 1.49 -0.35
C PRO A 277 -7.45 1.47 -1.88
N PHE A 278 -6.77 2.41 -2.53
CA PHE A 278 -6.58 2.41 -3.98
C PHE A 278 -5.44 1.48 -4.42
N GLY A 279 -4.44 1.31 -3.58
CA GLY A 279 -3.20 0.62 -3.87
C GLY A 279 -2.22 1.51 -4.63
N SER A 280 -2.25 1.49 -5.97
CA SER A 280 -1.53 2.42 -6.85
C SER A 280 -2.54 3.32 -7.54
N MET A 281 -2.34 4.63 -7.49
CA MET A 281 -3.19 5.60 -8.19
C MET A 281 -3.22 5.34 -9.70
N GLU A 282 -2.10 4.95 -10.27
CA GLU A 282 -1.94 4.62 -11.68
C GLU A 282 -2.78 3.41 -12.06
N ARG A 283 -2.64 2.31 -11.32
CA ARG A 283 -3.43 1.09 -11.55
C ARG A 283 -4.91 1.32 -11.28
N PHE A 284 -5.23 2.02 -10.21
CA PHE A 284 -6.62 2.34 -9.86
C PHE A 284 -7.32 3.15 -10.96
N VAL A 285 -6.68 4.19 -11.47
CA VAL A 285 -7.23 5.01 -12.58
C VAL A 285 -7.39 4.15 -13.84
N ALA A 286 -6.45 3.26 -14.15
CA ALA A 286 -6.57 2.36 -15.30
C ALA A 286 -7.81 1.45 -15.19
N ILE A 287 -8.07 0.90 -14.01
CA ILE A 287 -9.21 0.02 -13.75
C ILE A 287 -10.52 0.83 -13.73
N LEU A 288 -10.53 1.99 -13.08
CA LEU A 288 -11.68 2.87 -13.03
C LEU A 288 -12.15 3.28 -14.44
N ILE A 289 -11.20 3.63 -15.32
CA ILE A 289 -11.52 3.96 -16.72
C ILE A 289 -12.09 2.74 -17.44
N ALA A 290 -11.50 1.56 -17.26
CA ALA A 290 -11.96 0.34 -17.92
C ALA A 290 -13.38 -0.04 -17.50
N VAL A 291 -13.69 0.06 -16.21
CA VAL A 291 -15.02 -0.23 -15.65
C VAL A 291 -16.03 0.83 -16.09
N SER A 292 -15.72 2.12 -15.95
CA SER A 292 -16.63 3.22 -16.29
C SER A 292 -16.97 3.29 -17.77
N TYR A 293 -16.00 3.03 -18.65
CA TYR A 293 -16.20 3.05 -20.09
C TYR A 293 -17.19 1.97 -20.57
N THR A 294 -17.19 0.83 -19.92
CA THR A 294 -18.11 -0.26 -20.25
C THR A 294 -19.54 0.10 -19.86
N HIS A 295 -19.72 0.74 -18.70
CA HIS A 295 -21.03 1.23 -18.26
C HIS A 295 -21.56 2.34 -19.19
N LEU A 296 -20.73 3.28 -19.61
CA LEU A 296 -21.11 4.35 -20.53
C LEU A 296 -21.53 3.81 -21.90
N ARG A 297 -20.78 2.86 -22.48
CA ARG A 297 -21.16 2.23 -23.73
C ARG A 297 -22.43 1.38 -23.67
N ALA A 298 -22.66 0.71 -22.55
CA ALA A 298 -23.90 -0.05 -22.37
C ALA A 298 -25.13 0.86 -22.35
N HIS A 299 -25.00 2.08 -21.86
CA HIS A 299 -26.08 3.09 -21.89
C HIS A 299 -26.26 3.73 -23.28
N GLU A 300 -25.21 3.88 -24.08
CA GLU A 300 -25.31 4.40 -25.44
C GLU A 300 -25.99 3.40 -26.41
N THR A 301 -25.80 2.09 -26.21
CA THR A 301 -26.41 1.05 -27.05
C THR A 301 -27.88 0.74 -26.72
N HIS A 302 -28.44 1.30 -25.66
CA HIS A 302 -29.86 1.16 -25.28
C HIS A 302 -30.73 2.35 -25.70
N ASN A 303 -30.17 3.37 -26.35
CA ASN A 303 -30.88 4.55 -26.84
C ASN A 303 -31.01 4.63 -28.38
N ASP A 304 -30.76 3.55 -29.09
CA ASP A 304 -31.03 3.40 -30.56
C ASP A 304 -32.26 2.52 -30.82
#